data_756176cb6b94ae93c6967459adbc2499
#
_entry.id   756176cb6b94ae93c6967459adbc2499
#
_cell.length_a   1.000
_cell.length_b   1.000
_cell.length_c   1.000
_cell.angle_alpha   90.00
_cell.angle_beta   90.00
_cell.angle_gamma   90.00
#
_symmetry.space_group_name_H-M   'P 1'
#
loop_
_entity.id
_entity.type
_entity.pdbx_description
1 polymer ?
#
loop_
_entity_poly.entity_id
_entity_poly.type
_entity_poly.pdbx_seq_one_letter_code
_entity_poly.pdbx_strand_id
1 'polypeptide(L)'
;MDRILAIISDWDPIGLFPGAPKDEYLNEAKEIESILTNNPQITWQELANCIHNVFIIPFGVGTLEVKMEECLEIAKKILGN
;
A
#
# COMPACT_ATOMS: atom_id res chain seq x y z
N MET A 1 4.01 -11.27 4.75
CA MET A 1 4.73 -9.98 4.72
C MET A 1 5.40 -9.73 3.37
N ASP A 2 6.22 -10.66 2.93
CA ASP A 2 6.98 -10.48 1.68
C ASP A 2 6.11 -10.22 0.46
N ARG A 3 4.96 -10.90 0.40
CA ARG A 3 4.01 -10.71 -0.72
C ARG A 3 3.47 -9.28 -0.77
N ILE A 4 3.10 -8.72 0.38
CA ILE A 4 2.58 -7.36 0.44
C ILE A 4 3.68 -6.36 0.07
N LEU A 5 4.87 -6.54 0.64
CA LEU A 5 6.01 -5.68 0.31
C LEU A 5 6.34 -5.76 -1.17
N ALA A 6 6.31 -6.95 -1.76
CA ALA A 6 6.59 -7.14 -3.18
C ALA A 6 5.58 -6.40 -4.05
N ILE A 7 4.29 -6.50 -3.71
CA ILE A 7 3.22 -5.82 -4.45
C ILE A 7 3.38 -4.30 -4.37
N ILE A 8 3.62 -3.78 -3.17
CA ILE A 8 3.79 -2.35 -2.95
C ILE A 8 5.04 -1.83 -3.67
N SER A 9 6.14 -2.58 -3.60
CA SER A 9 7.39 -2.18 -4.24
C SER A 9 7.28 -2.18 -5.76
N ASP A 10 6.57 -3.15 -6.32
CA ASP A 10 6.33 -3.22 -7.75
C ASP A 10 5.46 -2.06 -8.22
N TRP A 11 4.46 -1.70 -7.41
CA TRP A 11 3.61 -0.55 -7.69
C TRP A 11 4.39 0.76 -7.63
N ASP A 12 5.30 0.89 -6.66
CA ASP A 12 6.15 2.07 -6.45
C ASP A 12 5.34 3.38 -6.50
N PRO A 13 4.37 3.56 -5.58
CA PRO A 13 3.42 4.67 -5.67
C PRO A 13 4.07 6.05 -5.55
N ILE A 14 5.23 6.11 -4.92
CA ILE A 14 5.94 7.38 -4.67
C ILE A 14 7.04 7.62 -5.72
N GLY A 15 7.36 6.59 -6.50
CA GLY A 15 8.41 6.71 -7.51
C GLY A 15 9.80 6.77 -6.93
N LEU A 16 10.06 6.02 -5.87
CA LEU A 16 11.34 6.01 -5.19
C LEU A 16 12.39 5.13 -5.86
N PHE A 17 11.95 4.09 -6.55
CA PHE A 17 12.86 3.16 -7.19
C PHE A 17 13.25 3.64 -8.58
N PRO A 18 14.44 3.27 -9.05
CA PRO A 18 15.42 2.40 -8.40
C PRO A 18 16.37 3.10 -7.43
N GLY A 19 16.17 4.37 -7.15
CA GLY A 19 17.09 5.14 -6.32
C GLY A 19 17.03 4.86 -4.82
N ALA A 20 15.96 4.18 -4.34
CA ALA A 20 15.77 3.92 -2.92
C ALA A 20 16.11 2.47 -2.57
N PRO A 21 16.38 2.18 -1.29
CA PRO A 21 16.57 0.81 -0.84
C PRO A 21 15.32 -0.04 -1.08
N LYS A 22 15.51 -1.35 -1.24
CA LYS A 22 14.41 -2.27 -1.52
C LYS A 22 13.38 -2.33 -0.40
N ASP A 23 13.75 -1.98 0.82
CA ASP A 23 12.87 -2.01 1.98
C ASP A 23 12.24 -0.65 2.30
N GLU A 24 12.27 0.29 1.35
CA GLU A 24 11.75 1.63 1.58
C GLU A 24 10.27 1.62 1.95
N TYR A 25 9.50 0.68 1.43
CA TYR A 25 8.07 0.56 1.73
C TYR A 25 7.77 -0.44 2.84
N LEU A 26 8.79 -0.88 3.58
CA LEU A 26 8.60 -1.92 4.60
C LEU A 26 7.61 -1.51 5.69
N ASN A 27 7.69 -0.27 6.17
CA ASN A 27 6.79 0.20 7.22
C ASN A 27 5.35 0.22 6.74
N GLU A 28 5.11 0.67 5.51
CA GLU A 28 3.79 0.72 4.92
C GLU A 28 3.24 -0.68 4.72
N ALA A 29 4.08 -1.61 4.27
CA ALA A 29 3.68 -3.00 4.12
C ALA A 29 3.30 -3.64 5.46
N LYS A 30 4.05 -3.33 6.51
CA LYS A 30 3.74 -3.82 7.86
C LYS A 30 2.41 -3.27 8.37
N GLU A 31 2.12 -2.00 8.11
CA GLU A 31 0.85 -1.40 8.49
C GLU A 31 -0.31 -2.08 7.77
N ILE A 32 -0.15 -2.32 6.48
CA ILE A 32 -1.19 -2.99 5.70
C ILE A 32 -1.41 -4.41 6.22
N GLU A 33 -0.33 -5.13 6.50
CA GLU A 33 -0.44 -6.48 7.07
C GLU A 33 -1.18 -6.46 8.41
N SER A 34 -0.88 -5.49 9.26
CA SER A 34 -1.55 -5.33 10.55
C SER A 34 -3.04 -5.09 10.37
N ILE A 35 -3.40 -4.25 9.41
CA ILE A 35 -4.81 -3.97 9.09
C ILE A 35 -5.52 -5.27 8.68
N LEU A 36 -4.89 -6.07 7.82
CA LEU A 36 -5.45 -7.34 7.38
C LEU A 36 -5.61 -8.32 8.54
N THR A 37 -4.62 -8.38 9.41
CA THR A 37 -4.66 -9.28 10.58
C THR A 37 -5.79 -8.90 11.52
N ASN A 38 -6.00 -7.61 11.73
CA ASN A 38 -7.05 -7.12 12.62
C ASN A 38 -8.44 -7.10 11.98
N ASN A 39 -8.52 -7.20 10.67
CA ASN A 39 -9.77 -7.14 9.92
C ASN A 39 -9.81 -8.24 8.87
N PRO A 40 -9.96 -9.52 9.29
CA PRO A 40 -9.86 -10.65 8.35
C PRO A 40 -10.96 -10.68 7.30
N GLN A 41 -12.04 -9.93 7.49
CA GLN A 41 -13.14 -9.86 6.54
C GLN A 41 -13.20 -8.52 5.79
N ILE A 42 -12.11 -7.77 5.81
CA ILE A 42 -12.06 -6.47 5.14
C ILE A 42 -12.32 -6.63 3.64
N THR A 43 -13.11 -5.71 3.09
CA THR A 43 -13.35 -5.69 1.64
C THR A 43 -12.19 -5.00 0.94
N TRP A 44 -12.07 -5.21 -0.38
CA TRP A 44 -11.03 -4.54 -1.14
C TRP A 44 -11.22 -3.02 -1.18
N GLN A 45 -12.47 -2.54 -1.13
CA GLN A 45 -12.74 -1.12 -1.05
C GLN A 45 -12.22 -0.52 0.27
N GLU A 46 -12.50 -1.21 1.38
CA GLU A 46 -12.03 -0.77 2.69
C GLU A 46 -10.50 -0.80 2.76
N LEU A 47 -9.91 -1.85 2.22
CA LEU A 47 -8.46 -1.96 2.19
C LEU A 47 -7.84 -0.85 1.34
N ALA A 48 -8.46 -0.51 0.21
CA ALA A 48 -7.97 0.57 -0.64
C ALA A 48 -7.95 1.90 0.10
N ASN A 49 -8.98 2.20 0.89
CA ASN A 49 -8.99 3.39 1.72
C ASN A 49 -7.85 3.40 2.73
N CYS A 50 -7.58 2.25 3.34
CA CYS A 50 -6.47 2.11 4.28
C CYS A 50 -5.12 2.32 3.59
N ILE A 51 -4.95 1.73 2.42
CA ILE A 51 -3.72 1.90 1.64
C ILE A 51 -3.50 3.37 1.31
N HIS A 52 -4.54 4.05 0.86
CA HIS A 52 -4.46 5.47 0.55
C HIS A 52 -3.99 6.27 1.76
N ASN A 53 -4.58 6.02 2.92
CA ASN A 53 -4.22 6.72 4.15
C ASN A 53 -2.80 6.40 4.60
N VAL A 54 -2.37 5.15 4.45
CA VAL A 54 -1.03 4.73 4.82
C VAL A 54 0.03 5.56 4.08
N PHE A 55 -0.22 5.88 2.81
CA PHE A 55 0.75 6.64 2.03
C PHE A 55 0.58 8.15 2.17
N ILE A 56 -0.65 8.64 2.32
CA ILE A 56 -0.89 10.09 2.42
C ILE A 56 -0.37 10.67 3.73
N ILE A 57 -0.62 9.99 4.85
CA ILE A 57 -0.24 10.52 6.17
C ILE A 57 1.27 10.74 6.30
N PRO A 58 2.13 9.73 6.03
CA PRO A 58 3.57 9.91 6.22
C PRO A 58 4.24 10.77 5.15
N PHE A 59 3.72 10.79 3.93
CA PHE A 59 4.39 11.47 2.82
C PHE A 59 3.78 12.83 2.47
N GLY A 60 2.67 13.17 3.09
CA GLY A 60 2.05 14.48 2.92
C GLY A 60 1.14 14.60 1.70
N VAL A 61 0.08 15.37 1.88
CA VAL A 61 -0.85 15.71 0.80
C VAL A 61 -0.21 16.78 -0.08
N GLY A 62 -0.26 16.60 -1.38
CA GLY A 62 0.26 17.60 -2.31
C GLY A 62 1.62 17.29 -2.90
N THR A 63 2.39 16.41 -2.27
CA THR A 63 3.64 15.94 -2.84
C THR A 63 3.47 14.60 -3.53
N LEU A 64 2.29 13.98 -3.39
CA LEU A 64 2.05 12.64 -3.84
C LEU A 64 0.65 12.52 -4.39
N GLU A 65 0.55 12.03 -5.62
CA GLU A 65 -0.75 11.72 -6.21
C GLU A 65 -0.94 10.20 -6.23
N VAL A 66 -1.29 9.65 -5.07
CA VAL A 66 -1.70 8.25 -5.01
C VAL A 66 -3.19 8.22 -5.29
N LYS A 67 -3.55 7.75 -6.48
CA LYS A 67 -4.93 7.72 -6.91
C LYS A 67 -5.69 6.57 -6.26
N MET A 68 -6.93 6.82 -5.86
CA MET A 68 -7.76 5.77 -5.27
C MET A 68 -7.93 4.59 -6.23
N GLU A 69 -8.01 4.83 -7.53
CA GLU A 69 -8.12 3.77 -8.52
C GLU A 69 -6.96 2.79 -8.44
N GLU A 70 -5.75 3.30 -8.26
CA GLU A 70 -4.57 2.45 -8.09
C GLU A 70 -4.63 1.68 -6.78
N CYS A 71 -5.08 2.34 -5.71
CA CYS A 71 -5.23 1.68 -4.41
C CYS A 71 -6.23 0.53 -4.49
N LEU A 72 -7.31 0.70 -5.24
CA LEU A 72 -8.30 -0.36 -5.44
C LEU A 72 -7.69 -1.57 -6.14
N GLU A 73 -6.89 -1.36 -7.18
CA GLU A 73 -6.22 -2.45 -7.87
C GLU A 73 -5.20 -3.16 -6.97
N ILE A 74 -4.44 -2.39 -6.21
CA ILE A 74 -3.47 -2.96 -5.29
C ILE A 74 -4.17 -3.76 -4.19
N ALA A 75 -5.27 -3.25 -3.66
CA ALA A 75 -6.07 -3.97 -2.66
C ALA A 75 -6.55 -5.31 -3.20
N LYS A 76 -7.02 -5.35 -4.44
CA LYS A 76 -7.44 -6.60 -5.08
C LYS A 76 -6.27 -7.58 -5.19
N LYS A 77 -5.10 -7.11 -5.57
CA LYS A 77 -3.91 -7.96 -5.66
C LYS A 77 -3.54 -8.54 -4.31
N ILE A 78 -3.60 -7.72 -3.27
CA ILE A 78 -3.26 -8.15 -1.91
C ILE A 78 -4.24 -9.21 -1.42
N LEU A 79 -5.52 -9.03 -1.69
CA LEU A 79 -6.56 -9.97 -1.27
C LEU A 79 -6.65 -11.21 -2.17
N GLY A 80 -5.95 -11.21 -3.28
CA GLY A 80 -5.92 -12.36 -4.18
C GLY A 80 -7.07 -12.43 -5.18
N ASN A 81 -7.69 -11.31 -5.42
CA ASN A 81 -8.83 -11.25 -6.37
C ASN A 81 -8.42 -10.72 -7.72
#